data_586c8e6f215e59d861703c1029a20946
#
_entry.id   586c8e6f215e59d861703c1029a20946
#
_cell.length_a   1.000
_cell.length_b   1.000
_cell.length_c   1.000
_cell.angle_alpha   90.00
_cell.angle_beta   90.00
_cell.angle_gamma   90.00
#
_symmetry.space_group_name_H-M   'P 1'
#
loop_
_entity.id
_entity.type
_entity.pdbx_description
1 polymer ?
#
loop_
_entity_poly.entity_id
_entity_poly.type
_entity_poly.pdbx_seq_one_letter_code
_entity_poly.pdbx_strand_id
1 'polypeptide(L)'
;NIVICVPSGATNVERRAIKESAEAAGAKKVYLIEEPVAAAIGAGLPISEPSGSMVVDIGGGTTEIAVLSLGGVVHSSSIKVGGDTWDDAIVNFMRGVHKLAIGESTAERIKHDIGCAGIPENGDGKTLTVKGRDLINGLPREVVISERQVAEALSDSLSQIIAALKR
;
A
#
# COMPACT_ATOMS: atom_id res chain seq x y z
N ASN A 1 -21.55 -15.35 14.09
CA ASN A 1 -21.65 -14.36 12.99
C ASN A 1 -20.30 -13.73 12.76
N ILE A 2 -19.88 -13.60 11.51
CA ILE A 2 -18.65 -12.90 11.10
C ILE A 2 -18.96 -11.85 10.04
N VAL A 3 -18.17 -10.78 10.05
CA VAL A 3 -18.10 -9.77 8.98
C VAL A 3 -16.72 -9.88 8.36
N ILE A 4 -16.66 -9.94 7.03
CA ILE A 4 -15.40 -10.06 6.28
C ILE A 4 -15.33 -8.88 5.31
N CYS A 5 -14.20 -8.15 5.33
CA CYS A 5 -13.93 -7.12 4.34
C CYS A 5 -13.53 -7.77 3.01
N VAL A 6 -14.02 -7.20 1.92
CA VAL A 6 -13.67 -7.61 0.56
C VAL A 6 -13.33 -6.37 -0.26
N PRO A 7 -12.35 -6.46 -1.17
CA PRO A 7 -12.05 -5.37 -2.11
C PRO A 7 -13.29 -4.98 -2.91
N SER A 8 -13.44 -3.70 -3.24
CA SER A 8 -14.57 -3.21 -4.05
C SER A 8 -14.63 -3.89 -5.42
N GLY A 9 -13.46 -4.24 -5.98
CA GLY A 9 -13.35 -4.95 -7.25
C GLY A 9 -13.56 -6.48 -7.19
N ALA A 10 -13.87 -7.06 -6.01
CA ALA A 10 -14.09 -8.49 -5.88
C ALA A 10 -15.29 -8.97 -6.72
N THR A 11 -15.06 -9.98 -7.54
CA THR A 11 -16.10 -10.62 -8.39
C THR A 11 -17.11 -11.38 -7.54
N ASN A 12 -18.30 -11.64 -8.10
CA ASN A 12 -19.31 -12.44 -7.42
C ASN A 12 -18.82 -13.86 -7.08
N VAL A 13 -17.92 -14.43 -7.89
CA VAL A 13 -17.32 -15.74 -7.64
C VAL A 13 -16.40 -15.69 -6.43
N GLU A 14 -15.54 -14.68 -6.34
CA GLU A 14 -14.65 -14.48 -5.18
C GLU A 14 -15.45 -14.21 -3.91
N ARG A 15 -16.45 -13.33 -3.95
CA ARG A 15 -17.34 -13.04 -2.82
C ARG A 15 -18.03 -14.32 -2.32
N ARG A 16 -18.50 -15.16 -3.26
CA ARG A 16 -19.12 -16.44 -2.92
C ARG A 16 -18.12 -17.42 -2.30
N ALA A 17 -16.93 -17.55 -2.88
CA ALA A 17 -15.88 -18.43 -2.35
C ALA A 17 -15.46 -18.06 -0.94
N ILE A 18 -15.30 -16.76 -0.66
CA ILE A 18 -14.98 -16.23 0.69
C ILE A 18 -16.09 -16.63 1.67
N LYS A 19 -17.37 -16.44 1.29
CA LYS A 19 -18.50 -16.78 2.15
C LYS A 19 -18.57 -18.26 2.42
N GLU A 20 -18.47 -19.10 1.40
CA GLU A 20 -18.51 -20.57 1.52
C GLU A 20 -17.33 -21.08 2.38
N SER A 21 -16.12 -20.51 2.22
CA SER A 21 -14.96 -20.87 3.05
C SER A 21 -15.17 -20.54 4.53
N ALA A 22 -15.75 -19.38 4.81
CA ALA A 22 -16.05 -18.99 6.18
C ALA A 22 -17.16 -19.85 6.82
N GLU A 23 -18.19 -20.20 6.05
CA GLU A 23 -19.26 -21.11 6.50
C GLU A 23 -18.71 -22.52 6.75
N ALA A 24 -17.82 -23.03 5.88
CA ALA A 24 -17.13 -24.31 6.08
C ALA A 24 -16.24 -24.33 7.32
N ALA A 25 -15.66 -23.18 7.68
CA ALA A 25 -14.91 -23.00 8.93
C ALA A 25 -15.80 -22.89 10.19
N GLY A 26 -17.14 -23.00 10.04
CA GLY A 26 -18.10 -23.02 11.16
C GLY A 26 -18.83 -21.71 11.42
N ALA A 27 -18.74 -20.73 10.53
CA ALA A 27 -19.51 -19.49 10.66
C ALA A 27 -21.01 -19.77 10.44
N LYS A 28 -21.86 -19.32 11.36
CA LYS A 28 -23.33 -19.46 11.25
C LYS A 28 -23.94 -18.45 10.29
N LYS A 29 -23.37 -17.25 10.22
CA LYS A 29 -23.75 -16.18 9.29
C LYS A 29 -22.52 -15.40 8.91
N VAL A 30 -22.36 -15.16 7.62
CA VAL A 30 -21.26 -14.38 7.04
C VAL A 30 -21.83 -13.16 6.33
N TYR A 31 -21.34 -11.99 6.73
CA TYR A 31 -21.64 -10.72 6.10
C TYR A 31 -20.37 -10.23 5.40
N LEU A 32 -20.52 -9.78 4.17
CA LEU A 32 -19.44 -9.15 3.42
C LEU A 32 -19.63 -7.63 3.44
N ILE A 33 -18.57 -6.90 3.69
CA ILE A 33 -18.52 -5.44 3.63
C ILE A 33 -17.39 -5.04 2.69
N GLU A 34 -17.59 -3.99 1.91
CA GLU A 34 -16.51 -3.47 1.06
C GLU A 34 -15.45 -2.78 1.93
N GLU A 35 -14.18 -3.01 1.58
CA GLU A 35 -13.02 -2.55 2.34
C GLU A 35 -13.06 -1.03 2.60
N PRO A 36 -13.30 -0.17 1.59
CA PRO A 36 -13.36 1.28 1.82
C PRO A 36 -14.56 1.72 2.67
N VAL A 37 -15.66 0.96 2.68
CA VAL A 37 -16.80 1.24 3.56
C VAL A 37 -16.43 0.95 5.02
N ALA A 38 -15.75 -0.18 5.26
CA ALA A 38 -15.28 -0.53 6.59
C ALA A 38 -14.24 0.50 7.10
N ALA A 39 -13.31 0.92 6.23
CA ALA A 39 -12.32 1.95 6.55
C ALA A 39 -12.98 3.30 6.89
N ALA A 40 -13.98 3.71 6.11
CA ALA A 40 -14.74 4.94 6.37
C ALA A 40 -15.48 4.91 7.72
N ILE A 41 -16.09 3.77 8.05
CA ILE A 41 -16.76 3.58 9.35
C ILE A 41 -15.74 3.67 10.49
N GLY A 42 -14.59 2.97 10.33
CA GLY A 42 -13.53 2.97 11.33
C GLY A 42 -12.91 4.35 11.55
N ALA A 43 -12.81 5.16 10.49
CA ALA A 43 -12.36 6.55 10.55
C ALA A 43 -13.42 7.54 11.05
N GLY A 44 -14.66 7.09 11.28
CA GLY A 44 -15.77 7.95 11.75
C GLY A 44 -16.26 8.94 10.70
N LEU A 45 -16.12 8.62 9.40
CA LEU A 45 -16.60 9.50 8.35
C LEU A 45 -18.14 9.53 8.30
N PRO A 46 -18.76 10.67 7.97
CA PRO A 46 -20.22 10.83 7.91
C PRO A 46 -20.80 10.21 6.62
N ILE A 47 -20.59 8.91 6.41
CA ILE A 47 -20.97 8.23 5.17
C ILE A 47 -22.47 8.17 4.91
N SER A 48 -23.29 8.32 5.95
CA SER A 48 -24.76 8.32 5.85
C SER A 48 -25.35 9.66 5.39
N GLU A 49 -24.54 10.71 5.38
CA GLU A 49 -24.95 12.05 4.96
C GLU A 49 -24.92 12.19 3.43
N PRO A 50 -25.65 13.19 2.87
CA PRO A 50 -25.62 13.48 1.43
C PRO A 50 -24.34 14.21 0.97
N SER A 51 -23.34 14.26 1.82
CA SER A 51 -22.00 14.77 1.51
C SER A 51 -21.10 13.65 0.99
N GLY A 52 -20.25 13.95 0.01
CA GLY A 52 -19.23 12.98 -0.46
C GLY A 52 -18.08 12.88 0.53
N SER A 53 -17.77 11.65 0.99
CA SER A 53 -16.55 11.34 1.74
C SER A 53 -15.64 10.48 0.88
N MET A 54 -14.36 10.86 0.77
CA MET A 54 -13.37 10.06 0.04
C MET A 54 -12.50 9.29 1.02
N VAL A 55 -12.28 8.02 0.71
CA VAL A 55 -11.33 7.14 1.40
C VAL A 55 -10.26 6.71 0.42
N VAL A 56 -9.02 6.76 0.86
CA VAL A 56 -7.85 6.18 0.18
C VAL A 56 -7.23 5.20 1.15
N ASP A 57 -7.43 3.93 0.88
CA ASP A 57 -6.90 2.84 1.69
C ASP A 57 -5.69 2.22 0.98
N ILE A 58 -4.52 2.35 1.57
CA ILE A 58 -3.25 1.89 1.00
C ILE A 58 -2.77 0.70 1.80
N GLY A 59 -2.99 -0.48 1.24
CA GLY A 59 -2.54 -1.75 1.83
C GLY A 59 -1.14 -2.16 1.39
N GLY A 60 -0.78 -3.42 1.63
CA GLY A 60 0.48 -4.00 1.14
C GLY A 60 0.49 -4.15 -0.38
N GLY A 61 -0.51 -4.82 -0.94
CA GLY A 61 -0.57 -5.14 -2.38
C GLY A 61 -1.42 -4.21 -3.24
N THR A 62 -2.38 -3.49 -2.66
CA THR A 62 -3.37 -2.67 -3.37
C THR A 62 -3.59 -1.33 -2.71
N THR A 63 -4.07 -0.37 -3.51
CA THR A 63 -4.67 0.88 -3.03
C THR A 63 -6.10 0.93 -3.51
N GLU A 64 -7.04 1.03 -2.55
CA GLU A 64 -8.47 1.19 -2.78
C GLU A 64 -8.84 2.68 -2.61
N ILE A 65 -9.51 3.22 -3.61
CA ILE A 65 -10.01 4.60 -3.60
C ILE A 65 -11.52 4.54 -3.73
N ALA A 66 -12.25 5.17 -2.83
CA ALA A 66 -13.71 5.20 -2.92
C ALA A 66 -14.28 6.53 -2.48
N VAL A 67 -15.33 6.95 -3.14
CA VAL A 67 -16.22 8.07 -2.73
C VAL A 67 -17.51 7.46 -2.21
N LEU A 68 -17.87 7.84 -0.99
CA LEU A 68 -19.04 7.33 -0.28
C LEU A 68 -20.02 8.46 -0.02
N SER A 69 -21.32 8.20 -0.18
CA SER A 69 -22.40 9.11 0.14
C SER A 69 -23.68 8.32 0.40
N LEU A 70 -24.53 8.80 1.31
CA LEU A 70 -25.83 8.18 1.63
C LEU A 70 -25.74 6.69 1.98
N GLY A 71 -24.67 6.29 2.65
CA GLY A 71 -24.42 4.91 3.09
C GLY A 71 -23.95 3.95 2.01
N GLY A 72 -23.65 4.45 0.80
CA GLY A 72 -23.21 3.63 -0.33
C GLY A 72 -21.92 4.12 -0.99
N VAL A 73 -21.31 3.25 -1.80
CA VAL A 73 -20.18 3.59 -2.66
C VAL A 73 -20.70 4.23 -3.95
N VAL A 74 -20.34 5.49 -4.18
CA VAL A 74 -20.70 6.24 -5.38
C VAL A 74 -19.71 5.98 -6.52
N HIS A 75 -18.42 5.92 -6.17
CA HIS A 75 -17.34 5.62 -7.09
C HIS A 75 -16.27 4.83 -6.35
N SER A 76 -15.67 3.86 -7.02
CA SER A 76 -14.52 3.14 -6.49
C SER A 76 -13.52 2.79 -7.59
N SER A 77 -12.24 2.77 -7.21
CA SER A 77 -11.14 2.35 -8.08
C SER A 77 -10.14 1.58 -7.23
N SER A 78 -9.62 0.49 -7.78
CA SER A 78 -8.56 -0.32 -7.16
C SER A 78 -7.37 -0.38 -8.10
N ILE A 79 -6.18 -0.18 -7.55
CA ILE A 79 -4.92 -0.33 -8.27
C ILE A 79 -3.98 -1.26 -7.52
N LYS A 80 -3.17 -2.02 -8.27
CA LYS A 80 -2.18 -2.95 -7.70
C LYS A 80 -0.87 -2.22 -7.37
N VAL A 81 -0.96 -1.24 -6.49
CA VAL A 81 0.17 -0.47 -5.94
C VAL A 81 -0.06 -0.34 -4.45
N GLY A 82 0.95 -0.65 -3.65
CA GLY A 82 0.90 -0.58 -2.19
C GLY A 82 2.28 -0.72 -1.58
N GLY A 83 2.34 -1.07 -0.31
CA GLY A 83 3.58 -1.17 0.47
C GLY A 83 4.61 -2.12 -0.12
N ASP A 84 4.17 -3.27 -0.67
CA ASP A 84 5.04 -4.28 -1.27
C ASP A 84 5.69 -3.73 -2.57
N THR A 85 4.93 -2.95 -3.35
CA THR A 85 5.46 -2.27 -4.54
C THR A 85 6.57 -1.28 -4.17
N TRP A 86 6.44 -0.62 -3.03
CA TRP A 86 7.46 0.30 -2.52
C TRP A 86 8.70 -0.44 -2.04
N ASP A 87 8.54 -1.58 -1.38
CA ASP A 87 9.67 -2.42 -0.96
C ASP A 87 10.44 -2.95 -2.17
N ASP A 88 9.74 -3.42 -3.20
CA ASP A 88 10.33 -3.82 -4.48
C ASP A 88 11.07 -2.67 -5.17
N ALA A 89 10.50 -1.46 -5.16
CA ALA A 89 11.15 -0.28 -5.72
C ALA A 89 12.47 0.04 -5.00
N ILE A 90 12.49 -0.04 -3.67
CA ILE A 90 13.70 0.15 -2.86
C ILE A 90 14.73 -0.94 -3.15
N VAL A 91 14.33 -2.22 -3.22
CA VAL A 91 15.24 -3.33 -3.57
C VAL A 91 15.87 -3.09 -4.94
N ASN A 92 15.07 -2.70 -5.93
CA ASN A 92 15.54 -2.44 -7.30
C ASN A 92 16.47 -1.22 -7.35
N PHE A 93 16.15 -0.17 -6.61
CA PHE A 93 17.01 1.01 -6.48
C PHE A 93 18.38 0.64 -5.87
N MET A 94 18.40 -0.09 -4.76
CA MET A 94 19.63 -0.53 -4.12
C MET A 94 20.49 -1.41 -5.04
N ARG A 95 19.84 -2.28 -5.80
CA ARG A 95 20.51 -3.13 -6.80
C ARG A 95 21.05 -2.30 -7.98
N GLY A 96 20.25 -1.40 -8.50
CA GLY A 96 20.59 -0.60 -9.70
C GLY A 96 21.66 0.45 -9.44
N VAL A 97 21.49 1.25 -8.40
CA VAL A 97 22.34 2.40 -8.08
C VAL A 97 23.54 1.98 -7.25
N HIS A 98 23.30 1.31 -6.15
CA HIS A 98 24.36 0.98 -5.18
C HIS A 98 25.04 -0.36 -5.43
N LYS A 99 24.55 -1.17 -6.39
CA LYS A 99 25.03 -2.55 -6.66
C LYS A 99 25.03 -3.40 -5.38
N LEU A 100 24.02 -3.19 -4.54
CA LEU A 100 23.86 -3.85 -3.25
C LEU A 100 22.61 -4.70 -3.24
N ALA A 101 22.75 -6.00 -2.96
CA ALA A 101 21.61 -6.88 -2.72
C ALA A 101 21.15 -6.75 -1.27
N ILE A 102 19.88 -6.44 -1.11
CA ILE A 102 19.17 -6.42 0.20
C ILE A 102 17.94 -7.32 0.11
N GLY A 103 17.45 -7.78 1.25
CA GLY A 103 16.18 -8.51 1.36
C GLY A 103 14.99 -7.58 1.59
N GLU A 104 13.79 -8.14 1.44
CA GLU A 104 12.49 -7.49 1.63
C GLU A 104 12.39 -6.79 2.99
N SER A 105 12.71 -7.49 4.08
CA SER A 105 12.68 -6.93 5.43
C SER A 105 13.61 -5.72 5.63
N THR A 106 14.71 -5.66 4.87
CA THR A 106 15.61 -4.50 4.89
C THR A 106 15.00 -3.34 4.11
N ALA A 107 14.34 -3.61 2.98
CA ALA A 107 13.66 -2.60 2.18
C ALA A 107 12.48 -2.01 2.97
N GLU A 108 11.67 -2.84 3.61
CA GLU A 108 10.59 -2.41 4.49
C GLU A 108 11.10 -1.50 5.63
N ARG A 109 12.21 -1.87 6.28
CA ARG A 109 12.84 -1.03 7.29
C ARG A 109 13.27 0.32 6.71
N ILE A 110 13.90 0.35 5.53
CA ILE A 110 14.29 1.61 4.85
C ILE A 110 13.05 2.47 4.62
N LYS A 111 11.97 1.87 4.10
CA LYS A 111 10.69 2.55 3.88
C LYS A 111 10.15 3.18 5.17
N HIS A 112 10.18 2.46 6.29
CA HIS A 112 9.69 2.97 7.57
C HIS A 112 10.58 4.04 8.19
N ASP A 113 11.90 3.88 8.10
CA ASP A 113 12.85 4.76 8.80
C ASP A 113 13.06 6.10 8.07
N ILE A 114 13.16 6.06 6.73
CA ILE A 114 13.49 7.22 5.90
C ILE A 114 12.65 7.34 4.61
N GLY A 115 11.55 6.58 4.48
CA GLY A 115 10.62 6.73 3.35
C GLY A 115 9.91 8.08 3.39
N CYS A 116 9.82 8.72 2.25
CA CYS A 116 9.13 9.99 2.07
C CYS A 116 8.43 10.03 0.71
N ALA A 117 7.19 10.57 0.70
CA ALA A 117 6.43 10.71 -0.53
C ALA A 117 6.86 11.91 -1.39
N GLY A 118 7.53 12.88 -0.78
CA GLY A 118 8.05 14.07 -1.46
C GLY A 118 9.56 14.18 -1.33
N ILE A 119 10.19 14.80 -2.33
CA ILE A 119 11.61 15.11 -2.24
C ILE A 119 11.83 16.16 -1.15
N PRO A 120 12.75 15.95 -0.20
CA PRO A 120 13.05 16.93 0.83
C PRO A 120 13.44 18.30 0.23
N GLU A 121 12.87 19.38 0.75
CA GLU A 121 13.13 20.73 0.24
C GLU A 121 14.59 21.17 0.45
N ASN A 122 15.21 20.71 1.54
CA ASN A 122 16.57 21.08 1.91
C ASN A 122 17.49 19.86 1.95
N GLY A 123 18.38 19.75 0.98
CA GLY A 123 19.42 18.71 0.95
C GLY A 123 18.88 17.30 0.73
N ASP A 124 19.55 16.33 1.35
CA ASP A 124 19.25 14.91 1.18
C ASP A 124 18.27 14.33 2.23
N GLY A 125 17.86 15.15 3.20
CA GLY A 125 17.02 14.72 4.31
C GLY A 125 17.74 13.79 5.28
N LYS A 126 16.99 12.89 5.92
CA LYS A 126 17.55 11.87 6.82
C LYS A 126 18.42 10.88 6.05
N THR A 127 19.38 10.27 6.73
CA THR A 127 20.23 9.22 6.16
C THR A 127 20.16 7.95 6.98
N LEU A 128 20.36 6.82 6.32
CA LEU A 128 20.38 5.49 6.94
C LEU A 128 21.55 4.68 6.41
N THR A 129 22.29 4.01 7.30
CA THR A 129 23.31 3.03 6.90
C THR A 129 22.65 1.67 6.67
N VAL A 130 22.80 1.14 5.49
CA VAL A 130 22.21 -0.13 5.05
C VAL A 130 23.33 -1.14 4.79
N LYS A 131 23.15 -2.35 5.33
CA LYS A 131 24.05 -3.49 5.11
C LYS A 131 23.44 -4.42 4.07
N GLY A 132 24.26 -4.93 3.17
CA GLY A 132 23.86 -5.88 2.16
C GLY A 132 25.05 -6.60 1.55
N ARG A 133 24.77 -7.41 0.51
CA ARG A 133 25.81 -8.09 -0.25
C ARG A 133 26.16 -7.29 -1.50
N ASP A 134 27.42 -6.94 -1.64
CA ASP A 134 27.94 -6.31 -2.86
C ASP A 134 27.76 -7.25 -4.06
N LEU A 135 27.15 -6.76 -5.13
CA LEU A 135 26.86 -7.55 -6.34
C LEU A 135 28.08 -7.71 -7.27
N ILE A 136 29.15 -6.96 -7.01
CA ILE A 136 30.37 -7.01 -7.82
C ILE A 136 31.33 -8.10 -7.30
N ASN A 137 31.56 -8.11 -5.97
CA ASN A 137 32.54 -9.01 -5.36
C ASN A 137 31.93 -10.06 -4.41
N GLY A 138 30.60 -9.98 -4.16
CA GLY A 138 29.87 -10.92 -3.32
C GLY A 138 30.05 -10.74 -1.80
N LEU A 139 30.84 -9.78 -1.37
CA LEU A 139 31.18 -9.57 0.05
C LEU A 139 30.13 -8.68 0.76
N PRO A 140 30.01 -8.77 2.09
CA PRO A 140 29.22 -7.82 2.87
C PRO A 140 29.74 -6.39 2.67
N ARG A 141 28.81 -5.44 2.44
CA ARG A 141 29.12 -4.02 2.29
C ARG A 141 28.05 -3.16 2.97
N GLU A 142 28.47 -2.00 3.46
CA GLU A 142 27.60 -0.97 3.97
C GLU A 142 27.54 0.21 3.00
N VAL A 143 26.37 0.80 2.86
CA VAL A 143 26.11 2.05 2.10
C VAL A 143 25.26 2.97 2.93
N VAL A 144 25.51 4.27 2.80
CA VAL A 144 24.62 5.30 3.33
C VAL A 144 23.69 5.73 2.22
N ILE A 145 22.39 5.71 2.52
CA ILE A 145 21.33 6.18 1.61
C ILE A 145 20.59 7.33 2.26
N SER A 146 20.00 8.20 1.46
CA SER A 146 19.27 9.38 1.92
C SER A 146 17.77 9.27 1.67
N GLU A 147 17.00 10.05 2.43
CA GLU A 147 15.56 10.23 2.26
C GLU A 147 15.22 10.67 0.82
N ARG A 148 16.01 11.58 0.23
CA ARG A 148 15.87 11.99 -1.17
C ARG A 148 15.95 10.81 -2.13
N GLN A 149 16.94 9.95 -1.97
CA GLN A 149 17.13 8.79 -2.83
C GLN A 149 15.96 7.79 -2.72
N VAL A 150 15.42 7.62 -1.52
CA VAL A 150 14.24 6.77 -1.31
C VAL A 150 13.01 7.41 -1.94
N ALA A 151 12.78 8.73 -1.77
CA ALA A 151 11.67 9.43 -2.42
C ALA A 151 11.74 9.32 -3.95
N GLU A 152 12.93 9.42 -4.54
CA GLU A 152 13.14 9.22 -5.98
C GLU A 152 12.79 7.79 -6.41
N ALA A 153 13.19 6.78 -5.63
CA ALA A 153 12.87 5.38 -5.91
C ALA A 153 11.36 5.10 -5.87
N LEU A 154 10.61 5.79 -5.03
CA LEU A 154 9.16 5.62 -4.84
C LEU A 154 8.31 6.44 -5.82
N SER A 155 8.89 7.40 -6.54
CA SER A 155 8.17 8.42 -7.30
C SER A 155 7.19 7.86 -8.33
N ASP A 156 7.58 6.79 -9.04
CA ASP A 156 6.75 6.19 -10.10
C ASP A 156 5.49 5.53 -9.52
N SER A 157 5.62 4.79 -8.43
CA SER A 157 4.49 4.13 -7.77
C SER A 157 3.56 5.14 -7.10
N LEU A 158 4.09 6.19 -6.48
CA LEU A 158 3.30 7.28 -5.92
C LEU A 158 2.54 8.04 -7.01
N SER A 159 3.16 8.27 -8.16
CA SER A 159 2.52 8.91 -9.32
C SER A 159 1.32 8.11 -9.83
N GLN A 160 1.36 6.78 -9.77
CA GLN A 160 0.23 5.91 -10.13
C GLN A 160 -0.95 6.11 -9.17
N ILE A 161 -0.70 6.22 -7.85
CA ILE A 161 -1.74 6.50 -6.86
C ILE A 161 -2.36 7.89 -7.12
N ILE A 162 -1.54 8.91 -7.33
CA ILE A 162 -2.00 10.27 -7.64
C ILE A 162 -2.83 10.29 -8.94
N ALA A 163 -2.42 9.55 -9.95
CA ALA A 163 -3.17 9.45 -11.20
C ALA A 163 -4.54 8.74 -11.00
N ALA A 164 -4.61 7.75 -10.14
CA ALA A 164 -5.86 7.07 -9.80
C ALA A 164 -6.82 7.97 -9.00
N LEU A 165 -6.29 8.83 -8.12
CA LEU A 165 -7.08 9.80 -7.35
C LEU A 165 -7.72 10.90 -8.21
N LYS A 166 -7.18 11.16 -9.40
CA LYS A 166 -7.65 12.22 -10.32
C LYS A 166 -8.71 11.75 -11.31
N ARG A 167 -9.07 10.49 -11.29
CA ARG A 167 -10.08 9.87 -12.18
C ARG A 167 -11.47 9.93 -11.55
#